data_918aeb58f54f698af5a27a8505b28bd0
#
_entry.id   918aeb58f54f698af5a27a8505b28bd0
#
_cell.length_a   1.000
_cell.length_b   1.000
_cell.length_c   1.000
_cell.angle_alpha   90.00
_cell.angle_beta   90.00
_cell.angle_gamma   90.00
#
_symmetry.space_group_name_H-M   'P 1'
#
loop_
_entity.id
_entity.type
_entity.pdbx_description
1 polymer ?
#
loop_
_entity_poly.entity_id
_entity_poly.type
_entity_poly.pdbx_seq_one_letter_code
_entity_poly.pdbx_strand_id
1 'polypeptide(L)'
;KGADAVVVASSDMYGGFGCLQLCGTAGKAQLAFNDTFHAFKSQLEGFIQYLRTGERPFPFAETVELMKLVIAGIRSREEGGRVVPLAEIGPR
;
A
#
# COMPACT_ATOMS: atom_id res chain seq x y z
N LYS A 1 6.30 -1.02 12.74
CA LYS A 1 5.83 -0.61 14.03
C LYS A 1 6.57 0.64 14.48
N GLY A 2 5.83 1.63 14.92
CA GLY A 2 6.42 2.90 15.27
C GLY A 2 6.76 3.79 14.09
N ALA A 3 6.31 3.44 12.91
CA ALA A 3 6.51 4.23 11.71
C ALA A 3 5.25 4.97 11.36
N ASP A 4 5.42 6.19 10.87
CA ASP A 4 4.30 6.98 10.39
C ASP A 4 4.37 7.06 8.88
N ALA A 5 3.23 7.05 8.23
CA ALA A 5 3.16 7.14 6.78
C ALA A 5 2.10 8.14 6.37
N VAL A 6 2.40 8.87 5.31
CA VAL A 6 1.45 9.82 4.72
C VAL A 6 1.33 9.48 3.24
N VAL A 7 0.09 9.36 2.78
CA VAL A 7 -0.20 9.10 1.37
C VAL A 7 -0.90 10.32 0.80
N VAL A 8 -0.36 10.85 -0.27
CA VAL A 8 -0.96 12.00 -0.96
C VAL A 8 -1.41 11.53 -2.33
N ALA A 9 -2.68 11.74 -2.64
CA ALA A 9 -3.24 11.38 -3.92
C ALA A 9 -4.13 12.52 -4.41
N SER A 10 -4.06 12.77 -5.70
CA SER A 10 -4.84 13.85 -6.30
C SER A 10 -5.29 13.39 -7.68
N SER A 11 -6.50 13.79 -8.05
CA SER A 11 -7.07 13.35 -9.32
C SER A 11 -6.41 13.99 -10.52
N ASP A 12 -5.66 15.06 -10.33
CA ASP A 12 -5.03 15.76 -11.45
C ASP A 12 -3.53 15.83 -11.32
N MET A 13 -2.93 14.78 -10.77
CA MET A 13 -1.47 14.67 -10.71
C MET A 13 -0.94 14.07 -12.00
N TYR A 14 0.16 14.62 -12.45
CA TYR A 14 0.85 14.14 -13.63
C TYR A 14 2.29 13.82 -13.28
N GLY A 15 2.99 13.21 -14.22
CA GLY A 15 4.43 13.05 -14.10
C GLY A 15 4.90 11.69 -13.72
N GLY A 16 3.99 10.77 -13.49
CA GLY A 16 4.46 9.45 -13.16
C GLY A 16 3.43 8.64 -12.42
N PHE A 17 3.83 7.43 -12.14
CA PHE A 17 2.94 6.49 -11.47
C PHE A 17 2.92 6.70 -9.96
N GLY A 18 4.03 7.19 -9.42
CA GLY A 18 4.09 7.47 -8.00
C GLY A 18 5.53 7.51 -7.52
N CYS A 19 5.71 7.99 -6.32
CA CYS A 19 7.01 7.96 -5.69
C CYS A 19 6.87 7.70 -4.20
N LEU A 20 7.95 7.22 -3.61
CA LEU A 20 8.01 6.90 -2.21
C LEU A 20 9.22 7.58 -1.60
N GLN A 21 9.02 8.31 -0.52
CA GLN A 21 10.09 8.94 0.20
C GLN A 21 10.19 8.32 1.58
N LEU A 22 11.38 7.84 1.91
CA LEU A 22 11.62 7.18 3.19
C LEU A 22 12.58 8.01 4.02
N CYS A 23 12.25 8.23 5.27
CA CYS A 23 13.12 8.92 6.21
C CYS A 23 13.27 8.05 7.43
N GLY A 24 14.50 7.66 7.74
CA GLY A 24 14.75 6.78 8.86
C GLY A 24 15.83 7.34 9.76
N THR A 25 16.11 6.60 10.82
CA THR A 25 17.13 7.01 11.77
C THR A 25 18.54 6.81 11.22
N ALA A 26 18.69 5.96 10.22
CA ALA A 26 20.00 5.68 9.64
C ALA A 26 20.19 6.32 8.27
N GLY A 27 19.18 7.00 7.75
CA GLY A 27 19.31 7.62 6.44
C GLY A 27 17.96 7.85 5.79
N LYS A 28 18.01 8.21 4.52
CA LYS A 28 16.79 8.49 3.77
C LYS A 28 16.93 7.92 2.37
N ALA A 29 15.80 7.69 1.72
CA ALA A 29 15.78 7.21 0.35
C ALA A 29 14.55 7.79 -0.35
N GLN A 30 14.68 7.94 -1.65
CA GLN A 30 13.56 8.41 -2.48
C GLN A 30 13.48 7.50 -3.69
N LEU A 31 12.31 6.91 -3.91
CA LEU A 31 12.11 5.93 -4.97
C LEU A 31 10.97 6.40 -5.86
N ALA A 32 11.15 6.24 -7.15
CA ALA A 32 10.12 6.60 -8.11
C ALA A 32 9.62 5.35 -8.81
N PHE A 33 8.32 5.29 -9.05
CA PHE A 33 7.69 4.15 -9.71
C PHE A 33 7.31 4.57 -11.11
N ASN A 34 8.26 4.43 -12.03
CA ASN A 34 8.06 4.89 -13.41
C ASN A 34 7.85 3.76 -14.40
N ASP A 35 8.11 2.54 -14.00
CA ASP A 35 8.07 1.40 -14.90
C ASP A 35 6.94 0.47 -14.51
N THR A 36 5.75 0.75 -15.03
CA THR A 36 4.58 -0.06 -14.70
C THR A 36 4.69 -1.46 -15.27
N PHE A 37 5.37 -1.63 -16.40
CA PHE A 37 5.54 -2.96 -16.97
C PHE A 37 6.37 -3.82 -16.05
N HIS A 38 7.46 -3.28 -15.51
CA HIS A 38 8.32 -4.04 -14.62
C HIS A 38 7.61 -4.39 -13.33
N ALA A 39 6.82 -3.46 -12.81
CA ALA A 39 6.06 -3.72 -11.60
C ALA A 39 5.04 -4.83 -11.81
N PHE A 40 4.34 -4.80 -12.95
CA PHE A 40 3.36 -5.82 -13.25
C PHE A 40 4.01 -7.17 -13.47
N LYS A 41 5.17 -7.17 -14.13
CA LYS A 41 5.92 -8.41 -14.34
C LYS A 41 6.34 -9.02 -13.00
N SER A 42 6.83 -8.21 -12.06
CA SER A 42 7.21 -8.71 -10.75
C SER A 42 6.02 -9.31 -10.02
N GLN A 43 4.86 -8.69 -10.15
CA GLN A 43 3.65 -9.20 -9.52
C GLN A 43 3.28 -10.57 -10.09
N LEU A 44 3.35 -10.70 -11.41
CA LEU A 44 3.02 -11.98 -12.06
C LEU A 44 4.02 -13.06 -11.68
N GLU A 45 5.29 -12.71 -11.59
CA GLU A 45 6.29 -13.69 -11.20
C GLU A 45 6.04 -14.20 -9.78
N GLY A 46 5.65 -13.31 -8.89
CA GLY A 46 5.31 -13.72 -7.53
C GLY A 46 4.10 -14.63 -7.49
N PHE A 47 3.11 -14.34 -8.33
CA PHE A 47 1.91 -15.17 -8.40
C PHE A 47 2.22 -16.56 -8.95
N ILE A 48 3.04 -16.63 -10.00
CA ILE A 48 3.44 -17.92 -10.57
C ILE A 48 4.22 -18.72 -9.55
N GLN A 49 5.12 -18.09 -8.82
CA GLN A 49 5.89 -18.77 -7.78
C GLN A 49 4.96 -19.33 -6.70
N TYR A 50 3.93 -18.56 -6.33
CA TYR A 50 2.95 -19.03 -5.38
C TYR A 50 2.22 -20.27 -5.90
N LEU A 51 1.84 -20.27 -7.18
CA LEU A 51 1.18 -21.43 -7.76
C LEU A 51 2.07 -22.66 -7.77
N ARG A 52 3.37 -22.47 -7.94
CA ARG A 52 4.31 -23.59 -7.99
C ARG A 52 4.65 -24.16 -6.62
N THR A 53 4.76 -23.30 -5.63
CA THR A 53 5.22 -23.74 -4.32
C THR A 53 4.13 -23.85 -3.29
N GLY A 54 3.00 -23.21 -3.52
CA GLY A 54 1.93 -23.14 -2.52
C GLY A 54 2.19 -22.17 -1.40
N GLU A 55 3.30 -21.44 -1.45
CA GLU A 55 3.64 -20.47 -0.42
C GLU A 55 3.33 -19.07 -0.86
N ARG A 56 2.57 -18.36 -0.04
CA ARG A 56 2.21 -16.98 -0.34
C ARG A 56 3.45 -16.09 -0.23
N PRO A 57 3.58 -15.07 -1.11
CA PRO A 57 4.69 -14.11 -0.95
C PRO A 57 4.64 -13.36 0.36
N PHE A 58 3.46 -13.25 0.96
CA PHE A 58 3.30 -12.63 2.27
C PHE A 58 2.01 -13.17 2.91
N PRO A 59 1.88 -13.06 4.23
CA PRO A 59 0.69 -13.61 4.90
C PRO A 59 -0.58 -12.93 4.42
N PHE A 60 -1.65 -13.71 4.32
CA PHE A 60 -2.93 -13.16 3.89
C PHE A 60 -3.43 -12.05 4.82
N ALA A 61 -3.04 -12.11 6.09
CA ALA A 61 -3.43 -11.06 7.03
C ALA A 61 -2.95 -9.68 6.59
N GLU A 62 -1.82 -9.61 5.89
CA GLU A 62 -1.34 -8.33 5.39
C GLU A 62 -2.22 -7.78 4.29
N THR A 63 -2.77 -8.66 3.45
CA THR A 63 -3.72 -8.24 2.44
C THR A 63 -4.98 -7.67 3.09
N VAL A 64 -5.47 -8.35 4.13
CA VAL A 64 -6.63 -7.87 4.87
C VAL A 64 -6.36 -6.50 5.46
N GLU A 65 -5.18 -6.31 6.04
CA GLU A 65 -4.84 -5.03 6.64
C GLU A 65 -4.77 -3.92 5.61
N LEU A 66 -4.20 -4.20 4.43
CA LEU A 66 -4.16 -3.22 3.36
C LEU A 66 -5.56 -2.80 2.92
N MET A 67 -6.47 -3.76 2.81
CA MET A 67 -7.84 -3.43 2.45
C MET A 67 -8.54 -2.62 3.54
N LYS A 68 -8.24 -2.91 4.80
CA LYS A 68 -8.80 -2.10 5.89
C LYS A 68 -8.30 -0.66 5.81
N LEU A 69 -7.05 -0.46 5.41
CA LEU A 69 -6.53 0.89 5.24
C LEU A 69 -7.31 1.65 4.16
N VAL A 70 -7.60 0.98 3.05
CA VAL A 70 -8.36 1.62 1.97
C VAL A 70 -9.77 1.98 2.45
N ILE A 71 -10.43 1.04 3.13
CA ILE A 71 -11.79 1.28 3.61
C ILE A 71 -11.79 2.39 4.66
N ALA A 72 -10.80 2.38 5.54
CA ALA A 72 -10.70 3.42 6.57
C ALA A 72 -10.51 4.81 5.94
N GLY A 73 -9.72 4.87 4.88
CA GLY A 73 -9.52 6.13 4.18
C GLY A 73 -10.81 6.64 3.55
N ILE A 74 -11.57 5.76 2.94
CA ILE A 74 -12.85 6.13 2.35
C ILE A 74 -13.81 6.60 3.42
N ARG A 75 -13.89 5.88 4.53
CA ARG A 75 -14.78 6.26 5.63
C ARG A 75 -14.39 7.61 6.22
N SER A 76 -13.10 7.81 6.40
CA SER A 76 -12.62 9.10 6.90
C SER A 76 -13.05 10.25 5.98
N ARG A 77 -12.89 10.04 4.67
CA ARG A 77 -13.29 11.07 3.71
C ARG A 77 -14.79 11.37 3.79
N GLU A 78 -15.59 10.33 3.91
CA GLU A 78 -17.04 10.50 3.95
C GLU A 78 -17.53 11.11 5.25
N GLU A 79 -16.73 11.05 6.30
CA GLU A 79 -17.13 11.55 7.61
C GLU A 79 -16.31 12.77 8.04
N GLY A 80 -15.87 13.55 7.06
CA GLY A 80 -15.29 14.84 7.34
C GLY A 80 -13.82 14.83 7.72
N GLY A 81 -13.13 13.74 7.48
CA GLY A 81 -11.70 13.68 7.77
C GLY A 81 -11.36 13.21 9.17
N ARG A 82 -12.27 12.53 9.85
CA ARG A 82 -11.99 12.06 11.19
C ARG A 82 -11.00 10.91 11.20
N VAL A 83 -10.38 10.72 12.33
CA VAL A 83 -9.47 9.58 12.53
C VAL A 83 -10.30 8.30 12.59
N VAL A 84 -9.91 7.31 11.77
CA VAL A 84 -10.61 6.03 11.73
C VAL A 84 -9.61 4.94 12.11
N PRO A 85 -9.75 4.35 13.31
CA PRO A 85 -8.88 3.23 13.69
C PRO A 85 -9.18 1.99 12.85
N LEU A 86 -8.16 1.21 12.54
CA LEU A 86 -8.38 0.00 11.76
C LEU A 86 -9.28 -1.00 12.48
N ALA A 87 -9.25 -0.99 13.81
CA ALA A 87 -10.09 -1.88 14.58
C ALA A 87 -11.57 -1.62 14.37
N GLU A 88 -11.92 -0.43 13.92
CA GLU A 88 -13.30 -0.07 13.63
C GLU A 88 -13.81 -0.77 12.38
N ILE A 89 -12.90 -1.14 11.47
CA ILE A 89 -13.27 -1.84 10.24
C ILE A 89 -13.43 -3.31 10.58
N GLY A 90 -14.64 -3.79 10.50
CA GLY A 90 -14.93 -5.15 10.92
C GLY A 90 -14.28 -6.19 10.02
N PRO A 91 -14.15 -7.40 10.54
CA PRO A 91 -13.73 -8.55 9.74
C PRO A 91 -14.86 -8.85 8.78
N ARG A 92 -14.59 -9.30 7.73
CA ARG A 92 -15.55 -9.78 6.82
C ARG A 92 -15.21 -9.60 5.53
#